data_aa00cf5055a11a8e82d40e697b5ce520
#
_entry.id   aa00cf5055a11a8e82d40e697b5ce520
#
_cell.length_a   1.000
_cell.length_b   1.000
_cell.length_c   1.000
_cell.angle_alpha   90.00
_cell.angle_beta   90.00
_cell.angle_gamma   90.00
#
_symmetry.space_group_name_H-M   'P 1'
#
loop_
_entity.id
_entity.type
_entity.pdbx_description
1 polymer ?
#
loop_
_entity_poly.entity_id
_entity_poly.type
_entity_poly.pdbx_seq_one_letter_code
_entity_poly.pdbx_strand_id
1 'polypeptide(L)'
;MYIDYLSLTGFRSYAQLDLELKPGVTVFVGPNGTGKTNIVEAIGYLASLSSHRVSSDAPLVSFDAGQALVRARLVRGSQRTSVELELNPGRSNRARINRANPVRAREILGMCRTVLFAPEDLALVKGDPASRRRFIDELIVSLVPRHAATRSDYERVLKQRNALLKSARAAGRFTSSHEATLEVWDQHMAVAGASLLAARLEALHRLQPHLQSAYRDLTDGSKAARAVYRSTLQGTVNDDGAVVSDANPEELYGLSEPELAERFLAAFAANRRREIERGTSLVGPHRDDLELILGQAPAKGYASHGETWSFALALRLGTYYLLLSDDETPGAGPILILDDVFAELDVQRRSRLAGIVSGAEQVLVTAAVAGDIPEALAGELVTVVPGGISAPAL
;
A
#
# COMPACT_ATOMS: atom_id res chain seq x y z
N MET A 1 -15.02 -11.25 -0.87
CA MET A 1 -14.13 -12.46 -0.77
C MET A 1 -13.74 -12.70 0.66
N TYR A 2 -13.34 -13.94 0.97
CA TYR A 2 -12.82 -14.28 2.28
C TYR A 2 -11.75 -15.38 2.18
N ILE A 3 -10.94 -15.49 3.24
CA ILE A 3 -10.03 -16.60 3.45
C ILE A 3 -10.75 -17.57 4.38
N ASP A 4 -10.87 -18.85 4.00
CA ASP A 4 -11.43 -19.90 4.86
C ASP A 4 -10.35 -20.79 5.51
N TYR A 5 -9.09 -20.66 5.08
CA TYR A 5 -7.95 -21.37 5.67
C TYR A 5 -6.66 -20.55 5.49
N LEU A 6 -5.89 -20.44 6.55
CA LEU A 6 -4.55 -19.83 6.58
C LEU A 6 -3.57 -20.80 7.24
N SER A 7 -2.41 -21.02 6.62
CA SER A 7 -1.30 -21.75 7.21
C SER A 7 -0.02 -20.97 7.09
N LEU A 8 0.69 -20.82 8.19
CA LEU A 8 1.99 -20.15 8.31
C LEU A 8 3.05 -21.18 8.73
N THR A 9 4.20 -21.17 8.05
CA THR A 9 5.35 -21.99 8.43
C THR A 9 6.59 -21.11 8.39
N GLY A 10 7.33 -21.02 9.50
CA GLY A 10 8.53 -20.20 9.60
C GLY A 10 8.29 -18.70 9.36
N PHE A 11 7.08 -18.19 9.64
CA PHE A 11 6.71 -16.79 9.43
C PHE A 11 6.68 -16.03 10.75
N ARG A 12 7.52 -15.00 10.86
CA ARG A 12 7.61 -14.17 12.07
C ARG A 12 7.83 -15.03 13.33
N SER A 13 6.88 -14.98 14.29
CA SER A 13 6.91 -15.77 15.53
C SER A 13 6.33 -17.17 15.38
N TYR A 14 5.79 -17.53 14.22
CA TYR A 14 5.13 -18.81 14.01
C TYR A 14 6.06 -19.82 13.33
N ALA A 15 6.52 -20.83 14.07
CA ALA A 15 7.16 -22.00 13.48
C ALA A 15 6.14 -22.75 12.59
N GLN A 16 4.93 -22.95 13.13
CA GLN A 16 3.77 -23.45 12.38
C GLN A 16 2.49 -22.92 13.01
N LEU A 17 1.54 -22.49 12.19
CA LEU A 17 0.18 -22.13 12.56
C LEU A 17 -0.75 -22.59 11.46
N ASP A 18 -1.84 -23.26 11.83
CA ASP A 18 -2.96 -23.61 10.96
C ASP A 18 -4.24 -23.00 11.54
N LEU A 19 -5.00 -22.29 10.73
CA LEU A 19 -6.17 -21.53 11.15
C LEU A 19 -7.30 -21.69 10.14
N GLU A 20 -8.44 -22.16 10.60
CA GLU A 20 -9.71 -22.08 9.86
C GLU A 20 -10.39 -20.76 10.17
N LEU A 21 -10.90 -20.11 9.14
CA LEU A 21 -11.57 -18.82 9.21
C LEU A 21 -12.95 -18.94 8.55
N LYS A 22 -13.85 -18.04 8.96
CA LYS A 22 -15.20 -17.97 8.40
C LYS A 22 -15.47 -16.58 7.83
N PRO A 23 -16.45 -16.41 6.93
CA PRO A 23 -16.99 -15.08 6.63
C PRO A 23 -17.55 -14.43 7.89
N GLY A 24 -17.59 -13.09 7.90
CA GLY A 24 -17.96 -12.29 9.07
C GLY A 24 -16.74 -11.79 9.84
N VAL A 25 -16.93 -11.48 11.11
CA VAL A 25 -15.90 -10.88 11.96
C VAL A 25 -15.14 -11.94 12.72
N THR A 26 -13.82 -11.93 12.62
CA THR A 26 -12.90 -12.70 13.48
C THR A 26 -12.02 -11.74 14.29
N VAL A 27 -12.01 -11.89 15.59
CA VAL A 27 -11.24 -11.05 16.52
C VAL A 27 -10.10 -11.86 17.13
N PHE A 28 -8.88 -11.50 16.82
CA PHE A 28 -7.65 -12.05 17.43
C PHE A 28 -7.33 -11.29 18.70
N VAL A 29 -7.46 -11.95 19.85
CA VAL A 29 -7.26 -11.34 21.17
C VAL A 29 -6.08 -11.99 21.88
N GLY A 30 -5.29 -11.20 22.58
CA GLY A 30 -4.19 -11.66 23.40
C GLY A 30 -3.23 -10.54 23.79
N PRO A 31 -2.33 -10.75 24.72
CA PRO A 31 -1.35 -9.77 25.14
C PRO A 31 -0.50 -9.25 23.97
N ASN A 32 0.09 -8.06 24.13
CA ASN A 32 0.99 -7.52 23.12
C ASN A 32 2.21 -8.43 22.95
N GLY A 33 2.67 -8.60 21.71
CA GLY A 33 3.80 -9.47 21.38
C GLY A 33 3.47 -10.96 21.19
N THR A 34 2.21 -11.39 21.34
CA THR A 34 1.82 -12.80 21.12
C THR A 34 1.77 -13.24 19.67
N GLY A 35 1.76 -12.28 18.72
CA GLY A 35 1.76 -12.60 17.29
C GLY A 35 0.46 -12.25 16.54
N LYS A 36 -0.53 -11.61 17.16
CA LYS A 36 -1.80 -11.20 16.52
C LYS A 36 -1.57 -10.48 15.17
N THR A 37 -0.78 -9.41 15.20
CA THR A 37 -0.39 -8.65 14.01
C THR A 37 0.28 -9.53 12.95
N ASN A 38 1.08 -10.53 13.34
CA ASN A 38 1.77 -11.39 12.38
C ASN A 38 0.80 -12.24 11.56
N ILE A 39 -0.36 -12.64 12.11
CA ILE A 39 -1.41 -13.36 11.39
C ILE A 39 -1.97 -12.46 10.28
N VAL A 40 -2.40 -11.26 10.65
CA VAL A 40 -3.02 -10.32 9.69
C VAL A 40 -2.00 -9.72 8.72
N GLU A 41 -0.74 -9.57 9.14
CA GLU A 41 0.39 -9.19 8.27
C GLU A 41 0.61 -10.21 7.15
N ALA A 42 0.53 -11.50 7.45
CA ALA A 42 0.65 -12.55 6.44
C ALA A 42 -0.46 -12.47 5.39
N ILE A 43 -1.70 -12.18 5.79
CA ILE A 43 -2.83 -11.99 4.89
C ILE A 43 -2.66 -10.73 4.04
N GLY A 44 -2.29 -9.61 4.65
CA GLY A 44 -1.97 -8.37 3.93
C GLY A 44 -0.83 -8.55 2.94
N TYR A 45 0.17 -9.34 3.31
CA TYR A 45 1.32 -9.64 2.44
C TYR A 45 0.91 -10.47 1.20
N LEU A 46 -0.01 -11.40 1.32
CA LEU A 46 -0.56 -12.14 0.15
C LEU A 46 -1.23 -11.20 -0.85
N ALA A 47 -1.85 -10.12 -0.38
CA ALA A 47 -2.55 -9.18 -1.24
C ALA A 47 -1.63 -8.16 -1.92
N SER A 48 -0.55 -7.74 -1.26
CA SER A 48 0.29 -6.61 -1.70
C SER A 48 1.74 -6.99 -2.03
N LEU A 49 2.20 -8.17 -1.62
CA LEU A 49 3.60 -8.61 -1.63
C LEU A 49 4.53 -7.61 -0.91
N SER A 50 4.00 -6.94 0.08
CA SER A 50 4.72 -5.99 0.92
C SER A 50 4.21 -6.04 2.35
N SER A 51 5.07 -5.76 3.34
CA SER A 51 4.65 -5.62 4.72
C SER A 51 4.44 -4.14 5.06
N HIS A 52 3.40 -3.82 5.85
CA HIS A 52 3.18 -2.46 6.37
C HIS A 52 4.19 -2.09 7.47
N ARG A 53 4.89 -3.08 8.05
CA ARG A 53 5.80 -2.90 9.19
C ARG A 53 7.27 -2.88 8.81
N VAL A 54 7.65 -3.57 7.74
CA VAL A 54 9.04 -3.70 7.32
C VAL A 54 9.23 -3.45 5.83
N SER A 55 10.39 -2.95 5.47
CA SER A 55 10.73 -2.59 4.09
C SER A 55 11.36 -3.72 3.27
N SER A 56 11.68 -4.85 3.93
CA SER A 56 12.29 -6.02 3.29
C SER A 56 11.70 -7.31 3.85
N ASP A 57 11.84 -8.40 3.10
CA ASP A 57 11.23 -9.70 3.44
C ASP A 57 11.99 -10.48 4.53
N ALA A 58 13.28 -10.18 4.73
CA ALA A 58 14.11 -10.91 5.67
C ALA A 58 13.51 -10.97 7.10
N PRO A 59 12.96 -9.88 7.68
CA PRO A 59 12.34 -9.93 9.01
C PRO A 59 11.02 -10.70 9.07
N LEU A 60 10.42 -11.08 7.93
CA LEU A 60 9.21 -11.90 7.88
C LEU A 60 9.50 -13.37 8.08
N VAL A 61 10.74 -13.81 7.84
CA VAL A 61 11.17 -15.18 8.04
C VAL A 61 11.68 -15.35 9.47
N SER A 62 11.24 -16.41 10.15
CA SER A 62 11.70 -16.75 11.52
C SER A 62 13.23 -16.95 11.54
N PHE A 63 13.86 -16.57 12.66
CA PHE A 63 15.33 -16.61 12.79
C PHE A 63 15.93 -17.98 12.48
N ASP A 64 15.25 -19.05 12.89
CA ASP A 64 15.72 -20.43 12.72
C ASP A 64 15.26 -21.07 11.41
N ALA A 65 14.55 -20.30 10.55
CA ALA A 65 14.02 -20.79 9.28
C ALA A 65 14.81 -20.22 8.10
N GLY A 66 15.12 -21.05 7.11
CA GLY A 66 15.74 -20.59 5.87
C GLY A 66 14.76 -19.92 4.91
N GLN A 67 13.47 -20.12 5.11
CA GLN A 67 12.36 -19.58 4.31
C GLN A 67 11.09 -19.53 5.16
N ALA A 68 10.10 -18.75 4.71
CA ALA A 68 8.75 -18.80 5.26
C ALA A 68 7.75 -19.21 4.18
N LEU A 69 6.69 -19.89 4.59
CA LEU A 69 5.57 -20.27 3.73
C LEU A 69 4.29 -19.68 4.29
N VAL A 70 3.56 -18.95 3.43
CA VAL A 70 2.21 -18.46 3.72
C VAL A 70 1.26 -19.14 2.74
N ARG A 71 0.33 -19.93 3.26
CA ARG A 71 -0.70 -20.61 2.47
C ARG A 71 -2.05 -20.08 2.85
N ALA A 72 -2.88 -19.78 1.86
CA ALA A 72 -4.26 -19.39 2.09
C ALA A 72 -5.19 -20.05 1.07
N ARG A 73 -6.40 -20.32 1.49
CA ARG A 73 -7.48 -20.68 0.59
C ARG A 73 -8.47 -19.53 0.52
N LEU A 74 -8.52 -18.91 -0.67
CA LEU A 74 -9.36 -17.77 -0.98
C LEU A 74 -10.70 -18.28 -1.51
N VAL A 75 -11.78 -17.69 -1.06
CA VAL A 75 -13.15 -17.96 -1.54
C VAL A 75 -13.72 -16.68 -2.13
N ARG A 76 -14.15 -16.77 -3.38
CA ARG A 76 -14.81 -15.69 -4.12
C ARG A 76 -16.08 -16.23 -4.78
N GLY A 77 -17.23 -15.89 -4.22
CA GLY A 77 -18.49 -16.54 -4.61
C GLY A 77 -18.42 -18.05 -4.44
N SER A 78 -18.58 -18.80 -5.53
CA SER A 78 -18.47 -20.28 -5.53
C SER A 78 -17.05 -20.80 -5.80
N GLN A 79 -16.12 -19.92 -6.17
CA GLN A 79 -14.75 -20.32 -6.51
C GLN A 79 -13.86 -20.39 -5.27
N ARG A 80 -13.07 -21.47 -5.19
CA ARG A 80 -12.03 -21.64 -4.18
C ARG A 80 -10.67 -21.72 -4.86
N THR A 81 -9.75 -20.88 -4.42
CA THR A 81 -8.37 -20.84 -4.95
C THR A 81 -7.39 -20.99 -3.81
N SER A 82 -6.52 -21.98 -3.86
CA SER A 82 -5.42 -22.07 -2.92
C SER A 82 -4.18 -21.35 -3.46
N VAL A 83 -3.61 -20.50 -2.60
CA VAL A 83 -2.39 -19.75 -2.88
C VAL A 83 -1.35 -20.15 -1.85
N GLU A 84 -0.15 -20.47 -2.31
CA GLU A 84 1.03 -20.67 -1.48
C GLU A 84 2.09 -19.65 -1.90
N LEU A 85 2.63 -18.92 -0.94
CA LEU A 85 3.70 -17.96 -1.15
C LEU A 85 4.92 -18.38 -0.32
N GLU A 86 6.05 -18.49 -1.00
CA GLU A 86 7.35 -18.86 -0.46
C GLU A 86 8.22 -17.60 -0.38
N LEU A 87 8.61 -17.20 0.83
CA LEU A 87 9.48 -16.08 1.11
C LEU A 87 10.91 -16.57 1.30
N ASN A 88 11.80 -16.10 0.44
CA ASN A 88 13.17 -16.54 0.36
C ASN A 88 14.14 -15.36 0.57
N PRO A 89 14.66 -15.11 1.77
CA PRO A 89 15.61 -14.04 2.02
C PRO A 89 16.83 -14.13 1.09
N GLY A 90 17.11 -13.02 0.39
CA GLY A 90 18.23 -12.96 -0.56
C GLY A 90 17.99 -13.64 -1.91
N ARG A 91 16.80 -14.21 -2.15
CA ARG A 91 16.39 -14.81 -3.43
C ARG A 91 15.01 -14.30 -3.83
N SER A 92 14.59 -14.62 -5.07
CA SER A 92 13.25 -14.28 -5.53
C SER A 92 12.19 -15.15 -4.84
N ASN A 93 11.16 -14.52 -4.33
CA ASN A 93 9.98 -15.19 -3.82
C ASN A 93 9.22 -15.92 -4.93
N ARG A 94 8.58 -17.04 -4.58
CA ARG A 94 7.80 -17.87 -5.49
C ARG A 94 6.40 -18.05 -4.96
N ALA A 95 5.48 -18.32 -5.87
CA ALA A 95 4.10 -18.65 -5.50
C ALA A 95 3.64 -19.91 -6.22
N ARG A 96 2.61 -20.56 -5.66
CA ARG A 96 1.88 -21.65 -6.32
C ARG A 96 0.38 -21.34 -6.21
N ILE A 97 -0.33 -21.61 -7.30
CA ILE A 97 -1.79 -21.44 -7.39
C ILE A 97 -2.38 -22.82 -7.63
N ASN A 98 -3.33 -23.22 -6.76
CA ASN A 98 -3.99 -24.52 -6.85
C ASN A 98 -3.01 -25.72 -6.94
N ARG A 99 -1.90 -25.64 -6.20
CA ARG A 99 -0.82 -26.66 -6.17
C ARG A 99 -0.13 -26.90 -7.52
N ALA A 100 -0.28 -25.98 -8.49
CA ALA A 100 0.40 -26.04 -9.77
C ALA A 100 1.92 -25.77 -9.62
N ASN A 101 2.64 -25.78 -10.75
CA ASN A 101 4.06 -25.46 -10.78
C ASN A 101 4.33 -24.06 -10.22
N PRO A 102 5.50 -23.85 -9.58
CA PRO A 102 5.86 -22.55 -9.03
C PRO A 102 5.89 -21.47 -10.12
N VAL A 103 5.30 -20.31 -9.79
CA VAL A 103 5.29 -19.09 -10.60
C VAL A 103 6.01 -17.96 -9.85
N ARG A 104 6.19 -16.81 -10.48
CA ARG A 104 6.70 -15.61 -9.81
C ARG A 104 5.66 -15.12 -8.79
N ALA A 105 6.13 -14.65 -7.63
CA ALA A 105 5.23 -14.17 -6.59
C ALA A 105 4.19 -13.15 -7.09
N ARG A 106 4.57 -12.25 -8.00
CA ARG A 106 3.67 -11.23 -8.56
C ARG A 106 2.42 -11.79 -9.28
N GLU A 107 2.44 -13.04 -9.68
CA GLU A 107 1.30 -13.66 -10.40
C GLU A 107 0.08 -13.88 -9.49
N ILE A 108 0.25 -13.80 -8.16
CA ILE A 108 -0.87 -13.88 -7.22
C ILE A 108 -1.53 -12.52 -6.93
N LEU A 109 -0.95 -11.40 -7.37
CA LEU A 109 -1.52 -10.08 -7.16
C LEU A 109 -2.90 -9.99 -7.80
N GLY A 110 -3.85 -9.41 -7.05
CA GLY A 110 -5.25 -9.31 -7.44
C GLY A 110 -6.12 -10.54 -7.10
N MET A 111 -5.51 -11.68 -6.72
CA MET A 111 -6.28 -12.83 -6.25
C MET A 111 -6.86 -12.61 -4.86
N CYS A 112 -6.09 -11.97 -3.99
CA CYS A 112 -6.52 -11.50 -2.68
C CYS A 112 -6.54 -9.97 -2.70
N ARG A 113 -7.64 -9.36 -2.25
CA ARG A 113 -7.75 -7.92 -2.05
C ARG A 113 -7.97 -7.66 -0.57
N THR A 114 -7.18 -6.78 0.02
CA THR A 114 -7.30 -6.39 1.43
C THR A 114 -7.28 -4.87 1.57
N VAL A 115 -7.95 -4.35 2.58
CA VAL A 115 -7.74 -2.99 3.07
C VAL A 115 -7.34 -3.09 4.52
N LEU A 116 -6.13 -2.65 4.80
CA LEU A 116 -5.54 -2.65 6.14
C LEU A 116 -5.70 -1.28 6.77
N PHE A 117 -6.17 -1.28 8.00
CA PHE A 117 -6.16 -0.14 8.94
C PHE A 117 -5.18 -0.46 10.05
N ALA A 118 -4.19 0.39 10.26
CA ALA A 118 -3.16 0.19 11.26
C ALA A 118 -2.68 1.53 11.85
N PRO A 119 -2.07 1.56 13.04
CA PRO A 119 -1.52 2.79 13.64
C PRO A 119 -0.51 3.50 12.73
N GLU A 120 0.22 2.76 11.91
CA GLU A 120 1.16 3.26 10.92
C GLU A 120 0.52 4.16 9.86
N ASP A 121 -0.81 4.09 9.67
CA ASP A 121 -1.54 4.94 8.72
C ASP A 121 -1.47 6.42 9.06
N LEU A 122 -1.18 6.78 10.30
CA LEU A 122 -0.87 8.17 10.68
C LEU A 122 0.30 8.75 9.88
N ALA A 123 1.22 7.90 9.43
CA ALA A 123 2.32 8.32 8.56
C ALA A 123 1.86 8.79 7.17
N LEU A 124 0.66 8.44 6.72
CA LEU A 124 0.08 8.99 5.49
C LEU A 124 -0.13 10.50 5.61
N VAL A 125 -0.56 10.97 6.78
CA VAL A 125 -0.87 12.39 7.00
C VAL A 125 0.35 13.14 7.53
N LYS A 126 1.03 12.60 8.55
CA LYS A 126 2.14 13.28 9.25
C LYS A 126 3.52 12.96 8.68
N GLY A 127 3.65 11.82 8.01
CA GLY A 127 4.94 11.29 7.54
C GLY A 127 5.45 11.92 6.25
N ASP A 128 6.45 11.25 5.70
CA ASP A 128 7.16 11.68 4.50
C ASP A 128 6.38 11.32 3.21
N PRO A 129 6.70 11.96 2.09
CA PRO A 129 6.12 11.65 0.79
C PRO A 129 6.24 10.16 0.38
N ALA A 130 7.24 9.45 0.90
CA ALA A 130 7.44 8.02 0.62
C ALA A 130 6.25 7.15 1.06
N SER A 131 5.65 7.42 2.23
CA SER A 131 4.47 6.71 2.73
C SER A 131 3.26 6.94 1.82
N ARG A 132 3.06 8.17 1.35
CA ARG A 132 1.95 8.53 0.45
C ARG A 132 2.14 7.97 -0.95
N ARG A 133 3.37 7.97 -1.49
CA ARG A 133 3.68 7.28 -2.76
C ARG A 133 3.40 5.78 -2.66
N ARG A 134 3.81 5.17 -1.55
CA ARG A 134 3.53 3.75 -1.31
C ARG A 134 2.02 3.48 -1.28
N PHE A 135 1.23 4.31 -0.60
CA PHE A 135 -0.22 4.19 -0.55
C PHE A 135 -0.86 4.22 -1.95
N ILE A 136 -0.52 5.21 -2.78
CA ILE A 136 -1.08 5.29 -4.14
C ILE A 136 -0.59 4.14 -5.03
N ASP A 137 0.66 3.67 -4.86
CA ASP A 137 1.20 2.51 -5.58
C ASP A 137 0.50 1.20 -5.19
N GLU A 138 0.18 1.01 -3.91
CA GLU A 138 -0.63 -0.13 -3.45
C GLU A 138 -2.05 -0.05 -4.01
N LEU A 139 -2.64 1.12 -4.07
CA LEU A 139 -3.97 1.33 -4.64
C LEU A 139 -4.02 0.99 -6.14
N ILE A 140 -3.08 1.49 -6.96
CA ILE A 140 -3.06 1.18 -8.41
C ILE A 140 -2.87 -0.32 -8.67
N VAL A 141 -2.08 -1.01 -7.84
CA VAL A 141 -1.89 -2.47 -7.96
C VAL A 141 -3.14 -3.23 -7.53
N SER A 142 -3.86 -2.75 -6.50
CA SER A 142 -5.11 -3.37 -6.04
C SER A 142 -6.24 -3.24 -7.09
N LEU A 143 -6.29 -2.09 -7.79
CA LEU A 143 -7.23 -1.85 -8.88
C LEU A 143 -6.86 -2.63 -10.14
N VAL A 144 -5.59 -2.55 -10.54
CA VAL A 144 -5.09 -3.14 -11.79
C VAL A 144 -3.73 -3.81 -11.53
N PRO A 145 -3.70 -5.12 -11.24
CA PRO A 145 -2.50 -5.85 -10.80
C PRO A 145 -1.29 -5.73 -11.74
N ARG A 146 -1.51 -5.51 -13.05
CA ARG A 146 -0.41 -5.30 -14.02
C ARG A 146 0.48 -4.10 -13.68
N HIS A 147 -0.02 -3.11 -12.93
CA HIS A 147 0.78 -1.95 -12.51
C HIS A 147 1.92 -2.30 -11.53
N ALA A 148 1.90 -3.49 -10.93
CA ALA A 148 3.07 -4.01 -10.22
C ALA A 148 4.28 -4.17 -11.14
N ALA A 149 4.07 -4.58 -12.40
CA ALA A 149 5.12 -4.65 -13.41
C ALA A 149 5.56 -3.24 -13.83
N THR A 150 4.64 -2.33 -14.12
CA THR A 150 4.92 -0.92 -14.44
C THR A 150 5.82 -0.27 -13.38
N ARG A 151 5.46 -0.43 -12.10
CA ARG A 151 6.27 0.09 -10.99
C ARG A 151 7.67 -0.53 -10.94
N SER A 152 7.76 -1.85 -11.05
CA SER A 152 9.03 -2.57 -11.04
C SER A 152 9.94 -2.17 -12.21
N ASP A 153 9.37 -1.98 -13.39
CA ASP A 153 10.12 -1.52 -14.57
C ASP A 153 10.64 -0.10 -14.38
N TYR A 154 9.82 0.80 -13.85
CA TYR A 154 10.24 2.15 -13.50
C TYR A 154 11.39 2.17 -12.48
N GLU A 155 11.25 1.41 -11.38
CA GLU A 155 12.28 1.30 -10.33
C GLU A 155 13.61 0.74 -10.88
N ARG A 156 13.53 -0.25 -11.78
CA ARG A 156 14.71 -0.84 -12.44
C ARG A 156 15.43 0.18 -13.32
N VAL A 157 14.69 0.91 -14.16
CA VAL A 157 15.28 1.97 -15.01
C VAL A 157 15.87 3.09 -14.18
N LEU A 158 15.15 3.57 -13.16
CA LEU A 158 15.63 4.58 -12.22
C LEU A 158 16.96 4.17 -11.56
N LYS A 159 17.06 2.91 -11.11
CA LYS A 159 18.29 2.37 -10.51
C LYS A 159 19.47 2.43 -11.48
N GLN A 160 19.27 2.04 -12.74
CA GLN A 160 20.32 2.05 -13.77
C GLN A 160 20.73 3.49 -14.11
N ARG A 161 19.75 4.38 -14.32
CA ARG A 161 20.00 5.80 -14.59
C ARG A 161 20.78 6.47 -13.45
N ASN A 162 20.38 6.23 -12.21
CA ASN A 162 21.08 6.76 -11.04
C ASN A 162 22.48 6.17 -10.88
N ALA A 163 22.73 4.91 -11.24
CA ALA A 163 24.05 4.31 -11.23
C ALA A 163 24.99 5.02 -12.23
N LEU A 164 24.48 5.34 -13.43
CA LEU A 164 25.23 6.11 -14.43
C LEU A 164 25.58 7.51 -13.95
N LEU A 165 24.60 8.25 -13.41
CA LEU A 165 24.81 9.59 -12.88
C LEU A 165 25.83 9.62 -11.71
N LYS A 166 25.75 8.64 -10.80
CA LYS A 166 26.73 8.49 -9.70
C LYS A 166 28.15 8.20 -10.23
N SER A 167 28.26 7.33 -11.22
CA SER A 167 29.52 6.96 -11.85
C SER A 167 30.18 8.19 -12.51
N ALA A 168 29.41 8.95 -13.30
CA ALA A 168 29.89 10.16 -13.96
C ALA A 168 30.34 11.24 -12.95
N ARG A 169 29.57 11.44 -11.88
CA ARG A 169 29.93 12.35 -10.79
C ARG A 169 31.23 11.93 -10.09
N ALA A 170 31.36 10.65 -9.76
CA ALA A 170 32.55 10.11 -9.10
C ALA A 170 33.81 10.24 -9.98
N ALA A 171 33.68 10.09 -11.30
CA ALA A 171 34.76 10.29 -12.25
C ALA A 171 35.16 11.78 -12.46
N GLY A 172 34.35 12.72 -11.93
CA GLY A 172 34.58 14.16 -12.09
C GLY A 172 34.42 14.65 -13.54
N ARG A 173 33.92 13.82 -14.43
CA ARG A 173 33.73 14.14 -15.86
C ARG A 173 32.51 13.45 -16.44
N PHE A 174 31.77 14.17 -17.27
CA PHE A 174 30.68 13.64 -18.07
C PHE A 174 31.13 13.60 -19.53
N THR A 175 31.18 12.39 -20.11
CA THR A 175 31.70 12.15 -21.47
C THR A 175 30.55 11.97 -22.46
N SER A 176 30.84 12.06 -23.78
CA SER A 176 29.86 11.75 -24.82
C SER A 176 29.28 10.34 -24.73
N SER A 177 30.07 9.36 -24.25
CA SER A 177 29.58 8.01 -23.98
C SER A 177 28.56 7.97 -22.82
N HIS A 178 28.79 8.76 -21.75
CA HIS A 178 27.81 8.91 -20.68
C HIS A 178 26.52 9.56 -21.19
N GLU A 179 26.64 10.57 -22.07
CA GLU A 179 25.50 11.27 -22.65
C GLU A 179 24.64 10.35 -23.49
N ALA A 180 25.23 9.64 -24.45
CA ALA A 180 24.50 8.69 -25.28
C ALA A 180 23.80 7.58 -24.46
N THR A 181 24.48 7.08 -23.42
CA THR A 181 23.88 6.07 -22.52
C THR A 181 22.74 6.66 -21.69
N LEU A 182 22.90 7.91 -21.21
CA LEU A 182 21.87 8.59 -20.41
C LEU A 182 20.62 8.88 -21.24
N GLU A 183 20.75 9.25 -22.51
CA GLU A 183 19.64 9.44 -23.44
C GLU A 183 18.79 8.17 -23.60
N VAL A 184 19.41 7.01 -23.69
CA VAL A 184 18.70 5.73 -23.73
C VAL A 184 17.90 5.50 -22.43
N TRP A 185 18.54 5.76 -21.29
CA TRP A 185 17.84 5.63 -20.01
C TRP A 185 16.75 6.69 -19.82
N ASP A 186 16.92 7.89 -20.35
CA ASP A 186 15.89 8.94 -20.33
C ASP A 186 14.64 8.50 -21.10
N GLN A 187 14.81 7.92 -22.30
CA GLN A 187 13.68 7.39 -23.08
C GLN A 187 12.93 6.30 -22.31
N HIS A 188 13.64 5.33 -21.78
CA HIS A 188 13.01 4.26 -20.99
C HIS A 188 12.35 4.78 -19.72
N MET A 189 12.98 5.73 -19.03
CA MET A 189 12.44 6.33 -17.81
C MET A 189 11.22 7.20 -18.09
N ALA A 190 11.19 7.92 -19.20
CA ALA A 190 10.06 8.74 -19.61
C ALA A 190 8.83 7.88 -19.88
N VAL A 191 8.97 6.81 -20.65
CA VAL A 191 7.86 5.88 -20.96
C VAL A 191 7.35 5.18 -19.69
N ALA A 192 8.23 4.59 -18.89
CA ALA A 192 7.83 3.91 -17.66
C ALA A 192 7.25 4.90 -16.63
N GLY A 193 7.82 6.11 -16.53
CA GLY A 193 7.35 7.18 -15.67
C GLY A 193 5.98 7.71 -16.06
N ALA A 194 5.73 7.88 -17.36
CA ALA A 194 4.45 8.31 -17.90
C ALA A 194 3.34 7.31 -17.59
N SER A 195 3.59 6.01 -17.82
CA SER A 195 2.63 4.95 -17.49
C SER A 195 2.33 4.89 -15.99
N LEU A 196 3.35 5.02 -15.12
CA LEU A 196 3.14 5.03 -13.67
C LEU A 196 2.38 6.29 -13.21
N LEU A 197 2.71 7.47 -13.77
CA LEU A 197 2.04 8.73 -13.45
C LEU A 197 0.57 8.69 -13.88
N ALA A 198 0.28 8.26 -15.11
CA ALA A 198 -1.09 8.14 -15.62
C ALA A 198 -1.94 7.23 -14.72
N ALA A 199 -1.40 6.07 -14.32
CA ALA A 199 -2.08 5.16 -13.41
C ALA A 199 -2.38 5.78 -12.03
N ARG A 200 -1.44 6.54 -11.47
CA ARG A 200 -1.63 7.24 -10.19
C ARG A 200 -2.68 8.35 -10.27
N LEU A 201 -2.65 9.15 -11.35
CA LEU A 201 -3.64 10.22 -11.57
C LEU A 201 -5.04 9.65 -11.71
N GLU A 202 -5.21 8.60 -12.51
CA GLU A 202 -6.49 7.92 -12.68
C GLU A 202 -7.01 7.32 -11.36
N ALA A 203 -6.16 6.61 -10.62
CA ALA A 203 -6.54 6.04 -9.33
C ALA A 203 -6.94 7.12 -8.31
N LEU A 204 -6.22 8.25 -8.29
CA LEU A 204 -6.54 9.36 -7.41
C LEU A 204 -7.85 10.05 -7.79
N HIS A 205 -8.08 10.25 -9.08
CA HIS A 205 -9.35 10.80 -9.59
C HIS A 205 -10.53 9.94 -9.13
N ARG A 206 -10.43 8.62 -9.29
CA ARG A 206 -11.44 7.66 -8.84
C ARG A 206 -11.58 7.60 -7.31
N LEU A 207 -10.49 7.74 -6.56
CA LEU A 207 -10.50 7.71 -5.10
C LEU A 207 -11.18 8.95 -4.50
N GLN A 208 -11.06 10.11 -5.13
CA GLN A 208 -11.46 11.40 -4.54
C GLN A 208 -12.91 11.46 -4.03
N PRO A 209 -13.95 11.04 -4.77
CA PRO A 209 -15.33 11.04 -4.27
C PRO A 209 -15.52 10.08 -3.08
N HIS A 210 -14.86 8.93 -3.09
CA HIS A 210 -14.91 7.94 -2.01
C HIS A 210 -14.21 8.43 -0.74
N LEU A 211 -13.07 9.13 -0.88
CA LEU A 211 -12.37 9.79 0.23
C LEU A 211 -13.27 10.82 0.92
N GLN A 212 -13.95 11.67 0.12
CA GLN A 212 -14.85 12.68 0.67
C GLN A 212 -16.04 12.06 1.39
N SER A 213 -16.64 11.00 0.85
CA SER A 213 -17.71 10.26 1.50
C SER A 213 -17.22 9.65 2.82
N ALA A 214 -16.12 8.92 2.78
CA ALA A 214 -15.54 8.27 3.95
C ALA A 214 -15.20 9.26 5.07
N TYR A 215 -14.67 10.45 4.72
CA TYR A 215 -14.37 11.46 5.72
C TYR A 215 -15.65 12.02 6.37
N ARG A 216 -16.73 12.22 5.60
CA ARG A 216 -18.05 12.64 6.14
C ARG A 216 -18.65 11.58 7.05
N ASP A 217 -18.56 10.31 6.66
CA ASP A 217 -19.10 9.19 7.44
C ASP A 217 -18.39 9.02 8.79
N LEU A 218 -17.09 9.36 8.85
CA LEU A 218 -16.29 9.28 10.07
C LEU A 218 -16.38 10.50 10.98
N THR A 219 -16.81 11.65 10.44
CA THR A 219 -16.79 12.95 11.14
C THR A 219 -18.15 13.63 11.04
N ASP A 220 -18.27 14.84 11.58
CA ASP A 220 -19.49 15.65 11.46
C ASP A 220 -19.53 16.44 10.12
N GLY A 221 -18.60 16.14 9.19
CA GLY A 221 -18.61 16.68 7.83
C GLY A 221 -18.26 18.17 7.70
N SER A 222 -17.69 18.80 8.73
CA SER A 222 -17.40 20.24 8.75
C SER A 222 -16.31 20.68 7.78
N LYS A 223 -15.43 19.77 7.37
CA LYS A 223 -14.32 20.04 6.45
C LYS A 223 -14.28 19.02 5.31
N ALA A 224 -13.96 19.50 4.11
CA ALA A 224 -13.74 18.62 2.97
C ALA A 224 -12.32 18.02 2.99
N ALA A 225 -12.21 16.70 2.85
CA ALA A 225 -10.93 16.00 2.69
C ALA A 225 -10.61 15.86 1.21
N ARG A 226 -9.41 16.29 0.80
CA ARG A 226 -8.93 16.19 -0.58
C ARG A 226 -7.52 15.65 -0.61
N ALA A 227 -7.21 14.87 -1.64
CA ALA A 227 -5.86 14.43 -1.95
C ALA A 227 -5.49 15.00 -3.33
N VAL A 228 -4.37 15.71 -3.41
CA VAL A 228 -3.92 16.41 -4.62
C VAL A 228 -2.56 15.84 -5.02
N TYR A 229 -2.44 15.40 -6.27
CA TYR A 229 -1.16 14.91 -6.78
C TYR A 229 -0.23 16.08 -7.10
N ARG A 230 0.98 16.03 -6.56
CA ARG A 230 2.03 17.03 -6.80
C ARG A 230 3.16 16.36 -7.58
N SER A 231 3.25 16.69 -8.87
CA SER A 231 4.25 16.11 -9.76
C SER A 231 5.48 17.01 -9.92
N THR A 232 6.65 16.39 -9.94
CA THR A 232 7.92 17.06 -10.28
C THR A 232 8.02 17.48 -11.75
N LEU A 233 7.04 17.12 -12.59
CA LEU A 233 6.88 17.73 -13.92
C LEU A 233 6.44 19.20 -13.86
N GLN A 234 5.77 19.59 -12.77
CA GLN A 234 5.21 20.93 -12.58
C GLN A 234 5.92 21.73 -11.50
N GLY A 235 6.89 21.14 -10.78
CA GLY A 235 7.53 21.77 -9.65
C GLY A 235 8.90 21.22 -9.31
N THR A 236 9.41 21.66 -8.17
CA THR A 236 10.71 21.21 -7.62
C THR A 236 10.52 20.65 -6.21
N VAL A 237 11.42 19.76 -5.81
CA VAL A 237 11.42 19.21 -4.45
C VAL A 237 12.19 20.15 -3.53
N ASN A 238 11.56 20.56 -2.42
CA ASN A 238 12.20 21.36 -1.36
C ASN A 238 13.06 20.48 -0.41
N ASP A 239 13.64 21.09 0.61
CA ASP A 239 14.51 20.40 1.58
C ASP A 239 13.75 19.38 2.43
N ASP A 240 12.45 19.58 2.65
CA ASP A 240 11.56 18.65 3.37
C ASP A 240 11.08 17.47 2.49
N GLY A 241 11.51 17.41 1.23
CA GLY A 241 11.14 16.37 0.28
C GLY A 241 9.75 16.55 -0.34
N ALA A 242 9.05 17.65 -0.08
CA ALA A 242 7.77 17.98 -0.68
C ALA A 242 7.93 18.64 -2.05
N VAL A 243 7.00 18.38 -2.96
CA VAL A 243 6.97 19.08 -4.26
C VAL A 243 6.31 20.43 -4.08
N VAL A 244 7.03 21.49 -4.42
CA VAL A 244 6.53 22.87 -4.43
C VAL A 244 6.27 23.27 -5.88
N SER A 245 5.06 23.70 -6.17
CA SER A 245 4.63 24.12 -7.50
C SER A 245 3.48 25.12 -7.41
N ASP A 246 3.55 26.15 -8.26
CA ASP A 246 2.45 27.10 -8.47
C ASP A 246 1.55 26.67 -9.64
N ALA A 247 1.89 25.60 -10.35
CA ALA A 247 1.10 25.10 -11.47
C ALA A 247 -0.19 24.39 -10.97
N ASN A 248 -1.22 24.45 -11.79
CA ASN A 248 -2.46 23.72 -11.53
C ASN A 248 -2.22 22.21 -11.68
N PRO A 249 -2.40 21.40 -10.60
CA PRO A 249 -2.22 19.97 -10.70
C PRO A 249 -3.15 19.30 -11.72
N GLU A 250 -4.30 19.91 -12.01
CA GLU A 250 -5.30 19.36 -12.93
C GLU A 250 -4.82 19.35 -14.39
N GLU A 251 -3.79 20.12 -14.74
CA GLU A 251 -3.22 20.14 -16.10
C GLU A 251 -2.59 18.81 -16.54
N LEU A 252 -2.30 17.92 -15.62
CA LEU A 252 -1.79 16.59 -15.94
C LEU A 252 -2.90 15.55 -16.16
N TYR A 253 -4.11 15.83 -15.67
CA TYR A 253 -5.24 14.92 -15.87
C TYR A 253 -5.71 14.96 -17.32
N GLY A 254 -6.00 13.80 -17.87
CA GLY A 254 -6.45 13.67 -19.25
C GLY A 254 -5.34 13.68 -20.31
N LEU A 255 -4.07 13.91 -19.92
CA LEU A 255 -2.93 13.71 -20.82
C LEU A 255 -2.72 12.21 -21.08
N SER A 256 -2.44 11.88 -22.33
CA SER A 256 -2.06 10.53 -22.72
C SER A 256 -0.65 10.17 -22.23
N GLU A 257 -0.35 8.87 -22.12
CA GLU A 257 0.99 8.41 -21.76
C GLU A 257 2.10 8.96 -22.68
N PRO A 258 1.91 9.04 -24.02
CA PRO A 258 2.89 9.70 -24.90
C PRO A 258 3.13 11.18 -24.56
N GLU A 259 2.09 11.97 -24.31
CA GLU A 259 2.22 13.38 -23.93
C GLU A 259 2.94 13.56 -22.60
N LEU A 260 2.66 12.69 -21.61
CA LEU A 260 3.39 12.65 -20.34
C LEU A 260 4.86 12.27 -20.56
N ALA A 261 5.16 11.31 -21.45
CA ALA A 261 6.52 10.91 -21.77
C ALA A 261 7.33 12.05 -22.41
N GLU A 262 6.73 12.82 -23.32
CA GLU A 262 7.35 14.01 -23.90
C GLU A 262 7.67 15.06 -22.83
N ARG A 263 6.73 15.32 -21.90
CA ARG A 263 6.98 16.22 -20.77
C ARG A 263 8.11 15.74 -19.87
N PHE A 264 8.23 14.42 -19.62
CA PHE A 264 9.36 13.85 -18.87
C PHE A 264 10.68 14.08 -19.59
N LEU A 265 10.76 13.84 -20.90
CA LEU A 265 11.98 14.08 -21.67
C LEU A 265 12.42 15.53 -21.62
N ALA A 266 11.48 16.46 -21.78
CA ALA A 266 11.76 17.89 -21.66
C ALA A 266 12.27 18.25 -20.24
N ALA A 267 11.62 17.71 -19.20
CA ALA A 267 12.02 17.94 -17.82
C ALA A 267 13.40 17.33 -17.49
N PHE A 268 13.74 16.15 -18.01
CA PHE A 268 15.06 15.55 -17.87
C PHE A 268 16.13 16.41 -18.55
N ALA A 269 15.88 16.89 -19.77
CA ALA A 269 16.81 17.79 -20.46
C ALA A 269 17.05 19.08 -19.67
N ALA A 270 15.98 19.72 -19.16
CA ALA A 270 16.07 20.93 -18.36
C ALA A 270 16.84 20.76 -17.04
N ASN A 271 16.78 19.56 -16.42
CA ASN A 271 17.45 19.28 -15.16
C ASN A 271 18.81 18.56 -15.33
N ARG A 272 19.24 18.24 -16.54
CA ARG A 272 20.42 17.44 -16.86
C ARG A 272 21.65 17.82 -16.06
N ARG A 273 22.01 19.11 -16.11
CA ARG A 273 23.19 19.62 -15.41
C ARG A 273 23.13 19.38 -13.91
N ARG A 274 21.98 19.71 -13.29
CA ARG A 274 21.77 19.53 -11.83
C ARG A 274 21.79 18.06 -11.43
N GLU A 275 21.26 17.17 -12.27
CA GLU A 275 21.26 15.73 -12.02
C GLU A 275 22.67 15.13 -12.10
N ILE A 276 23.50 15.58 -13.04
CA ILE A 276 24.92 15.19 -13.13
C ILE A 276 25.68 15.67 -11.89
N GLU A 277 25.51 16.94 -11.52
CA GLU A 277 26.15 17.53 -10.33
C GLU A 277 25.76 16.81 -9.04
N ARG A 278 24.50 16.42 -8.89
CA ARG A 278 23.98 15.69 -7.72
C ARG A 278 24.18 14.17 -7.78
N GLY A 279 24.41 13.62 -8.96
CA GLY A 279 24.55 12.19 -9.19
C GLY A 279 23.26 11.39 -8.96
N THR A 280 22.09 12.01 -9.19
CA THR A 280 20.78 11.39 -8.96
C THR A 280 19.69 12.03 -9.81
N SER A 281 18.66 11.26 -10.15
CA SER A 281 17.47 11.76 -10.83
C SER A 281 16.65 12.68 -9.93
N LEU A 282 16.24 13.83 -10.44
CA LEU A 282 15.51 14.87 -9.72
C LEU A 282 14.05 14.96 -10.10
N VAL A 283 13.67 14.44 -11.25
CA VAL A 283 12.31 14.47 -11.79
C VAL A 283 11.78 13.05 -11.96
N GLY A 284 10.51 12.84 -11.65
CA GLY A 284 9.80 11.60 -11.89
C GLY A 284 8.95 11.11 -10.71
N PRO A 285 8.11 10.10 -10.92
CA PRO A 285 7.18 9.55 -9.93
C PRO A 285 7.80 9.17 -8.58
N HIS A 286 9.11 8.88 -8.52
CA HIS A 286 9.85 8.59 -7.29
C HIS A 286 10.09 9.84 -6.41
N ARG A 287 9.86 11.04 -6.95
CA ARG A 287 9.99 12.34 -6.25
C ARG A 287 8.66 13.03 -6.03
N ASP A 288 7.61 12.59 -6.73
CA ASP A 288 6.28 13.17 -6.62
C ASP A 288 5.67 12.95 -5.22
N ASP A 289 4.63 13.70 -4.91
CA ASP A 289 3.94 13.62 -3.63
C ASP A 289 2.41 13.59 -3.81
N LEU A 290 1.73 13.16 -2.77
CA LEU A 290 0.28 13.26 -2.62
C LEU A 290 0.00 14.23 -1.46
N GLU A 291 -0.35 15.46 -1.77
CA GLU A 291 -0.69 16.44 -0.76
C GLU A 291 -2.10 16.20 -0.23
N LEU A 292 -2.21 16.06 1.09
CA LEU A 292 -3.49 15.85 1.77
C LEU A 292 -3.98 17.20 2.32
N ILE A 293 -5.17 17.62 1.88
CA ILE A 293 -5.77 18.91 2.21
C ILE A 293 -7.05 18.70 3.00
N LEU A 294 -7.18 19.40 4.11
CA LEU A 294 -8.38 19.39 4.96
C LEU A 294 -8.99 20.79 5.03
N GLY A 295 -10.17 20.95 4.43
CA GLY A 295 -10.75 22.27 4.22
C GLY A 295 -9.90 23.07 3.23
N GLN A 296 -9.22 24.13 3.75
CA GLN A 296 -8.39 25.03 2.94
C GLN A 296 -6.89 24.91 3.25
N ALA A 297 -6.50 24.05 4.20
CA ALA A 297 -5.11 23.93 4.62
C ALA A 297 -4.55 22.52 4.41
N PRO A 298 -3.22 22.38 4.22
CA PRO A 298 -2.57 21.08 4.26
C PRO A 298 -2.87 20.37 5.59
N ALA A 299 -3.18 19.08 5.55
CA ALA A 299 -3.44 18.32 6.77
C ALA A 299 -2.17 18.21 7.63
N LYS A 300 -1.00 18.04 7.00
CA LYS A 300 0.30 18.01 7.69
C LYS A 300 0.58 19.37 8.34
N GLY A 301 0.74 19.37 9.65
CA GLY A 301 1.04 20.56 10.45
C GLY A 301 -0.18 21.39 10.89
N TYR A 302 -1.35 21.20 10.26
CA TYR A 302 -2.56 21.99 10.57
C TYR A 302 -3.71 21.16 11.16
N ALA A 303 -3.78 19.87 10.84
CA ALA A 303 -4.81 18.99 11.38
C ALA A 303 -4.53 18.65 12.85
N SER A 304 -5.58 18.68 13.68
CA SER A 304 -5.53 18.14 15.04
C SER A 304 -5.25 16.62 15.02
N HIS A 305 -4.93 16.04 16.18
CA HIS A 305 -4.69 14.61 16.28
C HIS A 305 -5.89 13.79 15.81
N GLY A 306 -7.10 14.16 16.24
CA GLY A 306 -8.33 13.47 15.82
C GLY A 306 -8.62 13.62 14.32
N GLU A 307 -8.41 14.82 13.74
CA GLU A 307 -8.56 15.04 12.31
C GLU A 307 -7.53 14.24 11.49
N THR A 308 -6.30 14.11 12.01
CA THR A 308 -5.26 13.28 11.41
C THR A 308 -5.71 11.81 11.32
N TRP A 309 -6.23 11.27 12.43
CA TRP A 309 -6.79 9.92 12.44
C TRP A 309 -7.98 9.77 11.49
N SER A 310 -8.93 10.73 11.55
CA SER A 310 -10.08 10.69 10.64
C SER A 310 -9.66 10.72 9.17
N PHE A 311 -8.62 11.48 8.82
CA PHE A 311 -8.12 11.55 7.44
C PHE A 311 -7.44 10.22 7.03
N ALA A 312 -6.59 9.66 7.89
CA ALA A 312 -5.93 8.39 7.63
C ALA A 312 -6.95 7.25 7.43
N LEU A 313 -7.95 7.16 8.32
CA LEU A 313 -9.06 6.22 8.19
C LEU A 313 -9.88 6.46 6.92
N ALA A 314 -10.14 7.74 6.56
CA ALA A 314 -10.90 8.07 5.37
C ALA A 314 -10.19 7.66 4.07
N LEU A 315 -8.84 7.73 4.02
CA LEU A 315 -8.08 7.20 2.89
C LEU A 315 -8.26 5.68 2.75
N ARG A 316 -8.22 4.95 3.84
CA ARG A 316 -8.44 3.49 3.84
C ARG A 316 -9.89 3.12 3.52
N LEU A 317 -10.86 3.78 4.14
CA LEU A 317 -12.28 3.58 3.81
C LEU A 317 -12.61 3.99 2.38
N GLY A 318 -12.04 5.10 1.90
CA GLY A 318 -12.18 5.51 0.50
C GLY A 318 -11.62 4.45 -0.45
N THR A 319 -10.48 3.84 -0.10
CA THR A 319 -9.94 2.68 -0.83
C THR A 319 -10.93 1.50 -0.81
N TYR A 320 -11.52 1.20 0.34
CA TYR A 320 -12.53 0.15 0.48
C TYR A 320 -13.75 0.41 -0.40
N TYR A 321 -14.31 1.61 -0.36
CA TYR A 321 -15.46 2.00 -1.19
C TYR A 321 -15.13 1.94 -2.69
N LEU A 322 -13.94 2.42 -3.07
CA LEU A 322 -13.49 2.35 -4.45
C LEU A 322 -13.35 0.90 -4.94
N LEU A 323 -12.76 0.01 -4.14
CA LEU A 323 -12.61 -1.41 -4.50
C LEU A 323 -13.96 -2.15 -4.56
N LEU A 324 -14.94 -1.76 -3.76
CA LEU A 324 -16.31 -2.29 -3.84
C LEU A 324 -17.00 -1.84 -5.13
N SER A 325 -16.85 -0.58 -5.53
CA SER A 325 -17.45 -0.06 -6.76
C SER A 325 -16.71 -0.47 -8.04
N ASP A 326 -15.44 -0.87 -7.93
CA ASP A 326 -14.63 -1.34 -9.05
C ASP A 326 -15.05 -2.72 -9.57
N ASP A 327 -15.51 -3.57 -8.66
CA ASP A 327 -15.95 -4.94 -8.99
C ASP A 327 -17.16 -5.32 -8.13
N GLU A 328 -18.34 -5.20 -8.75
CA GLU A 328 -19.64 -5.51 -8.11
C GLU A 328 -19.97 -7.01 -8.12
N THR A 329 -19.09 -7.86 -8.63
CA THR A 329 -19.29 -9.30 -8.64
C THR A 329 -19.44 -9.82 -7.19
N PRO A 330 -20.42 -10.68 -6.89
CA PRO A 330 -20.55 -11.25 -5.56
C PRO A 330 -19.26 -11.90 -5.07
N GLY A 331 -18.83 -11.54 -3.87
CA GLY A 331 -17.58 -12.02 -3.30
C GLY A 331 -16.31 -11.32 -3.84
N ALA A 332 -16.41 -10.19 -4.55
CA ALA A 332 -15.25 -9.43 -5.01
C ALA A 332 -14.75 -8.40 -4.00
N GLY A 333 -15.59 -8.04 -3.03
CA GLY A 333 -15.21 -7.05 -2.00
C GLY A 333 -13.96 -7.46 -1.25
N PRO A 334 -13.10 -6.49 -0.86
CA PRO A 334 -11.85 -6.76 -0.16
C PRO A 334 -12.08 -7.27 1.26
N ILE A 335 -11.13 -8.03 1.79
CA ILE A 335 -11.05 -8.41 3.20
C ILE A 335 -10.59 -7.18 3.98
N LEU A 336 -11.27 -6.85 5.07
CA LEU A 336 -10.88 -5.76 5.94
C LEU A 336 -10.02 -6.27 7.09
N ILE A 337 -8.91 -5.58 7.34
CA ILE A 337 -7.99 -5.87 8.44
C ILE A 337 -7.89 -4.62 9.32
N LEU A 338 -8.22 -4.76 10.60
CA LEU A 338 -8.12 -3.69 11.59
C LEU A 338 -7.08 -4.11 12.64
N ASP A 339 -5.84 -3.67 12.47
CA ASP A 339 -4.73 -4.06 13.34
C ASP A 339 -4.51 -3.03 14.46
N ASP A 340 -4.91 -3.37 15.66
CA ASP A 340 -4.82 -2.56 16.90
C ASP A 340 -5.40 -1.11 16.78
N VAL A 341 -6.27 -0.85 15.79
CA VAL A 341 -6.78 0.50 15.48
C VAL A 341 -7.69 1.03 16.58
N PHE A 342 -8.50 0.17 17.19
CA PHE A 342 -9.49 0.63 18.16
C PHE A 342 -8.89 1.20 19.44
N ALA A 343 -7.69 0.81 19.81
CA ALA A 343 -6.99 1.38 20.98
C ALA A 343 -6.65 2.88 20.80
N GLU A 344 -6.52 3.33 19.56
CA GLU A 344 -6.10 4.69 19.20
C GLU A 344 -7.27 5.66 18.94
N LEU A 345 -8.51 5.15 18.91
CA LEU A 345 -9.68 5.91 18.54
C LEU A 345 -10.55 6.27 19.75
N ASP A 346 -11.12 7.46 19.76
CA ASP A 346 -12.19 7.81 20.69
C ASP A 346 -13.47 6.99 20.42
N VAL A 347 -14.37 7.00 21.40
CA VAL A 347 -15.61 6.20 21.38
C VAL A 347 -16.46 6.47 20.13
N GLN A 348 -16.57 7.73 19.70
CA GLN A 348 -17.41 8.09 18.56
C GLN A 348 -16.85 7.57 17.24
N ARG A 349 -15.54 7.78 16.98
CA ARG A 349 -14.86 7.28 15.78
C ARG A 349 -14.82 5.75 15.76
N ARG A 350 -14.59 5.14 16.92
CA ARG A 350 -14.61 3.68 17.10
C ARG A 350 -15.96 3.10 16.69
N SER A 351 -17.07 3.68 17.17
CA SER A 351 -18.41 3.24 16.82
C SER A 351 -18.75 3.45 15.35
N ARG A 352 -18.41 4.62 14.78
CA ARG A 352 -18.64 4.90 13.35
C ARG A 352 -17.88 3.94 12.43
N LEU A 353 -16.58 3.76 12.69
CA LEU A 353 -15.76 2.82 11.93
C LEU A 353 -16.35 1.40 11.99
N ALA A 354 -16.66 0.93 13.19
CA ALA A 354 -17.23 -0.40 13.38
C ALA A 354 -18.55 -0.60 12.61
N GLY A 355 -19.44 0.39 12.66
CA GLY A 355 -20.71 0.36 11.91
C GLY A 355 -20.50 0.27 10.39
N ILE A 356 -19.48 0.98 9.86
CA ILE A 356 -19.17 0.96 8.42
C ILE A 356 -18.60 -0.40 8.00
N VAL A 357 -17.64 -0.92 8.75
CA VAL A 357 -16.88 -2.11 8.34
C VAL A 357 -17.62 -3.42 8.64
N SER A 358 -18.61 -3.42 9.53
CA SER A 358 -19.39 -4.62 9.92
C SER A 358 -20.12 -5.29 8.76
N GLY A 359 -20.43 -4.55 7.70
CA GLY A 359 -21.08 -5.07 6.49
C GLY A 359 -20.15 -5.78 5.50
N ALA A 360 -18.83 -5.81 5.75
CA ALA A 360 -17.91 -6.50 4.87
C ALA A 360 -18.03 -8.03 4.99
N GLU A 361 -17.74 -8.74 3.91
CA GLU A 361 -17.84 -10.22 3.87
C GLU A 361 -16.88 -10.90 4.86
N GLN A 362 -15.69 -10.30 5.09
CA GLN A 362 -14.77 -10.72 6.14
C GLN A 362 -14.05 -9.53 6.76
N VAL A 363 -14.02 -9.47 8.08
CA VAL A 363 -13.31 -8.49 8.89
C VAL A 363 -12.41 -9.21 9.88
N LEU A 364 -11.13 -8.92 9.84
CA LEU A 364 -10.13 -9.48 10.76
C LEU A 364 -9.67 -8.36 11.68
N VAL A 365 -9.86 -8.53 12.97
CA VAL A 365 -9.54 -7.52 13.98
C VAL A 365 -8.50 -8.07 14.93
N THR A 366 -7.49 -7.27 15.26
CA THR A 366 -6.58 -7.58 16.37
C THR A 366 -6.84 -6.63 17.54
N ALA A 367 -6.80 -7.13 18.76
CA ALA A 367 -6.93 -6.34 19.97
C ALA A 367 -6.17 -6.96 21.15
N ALA A 368 -5.72 -6.11 22.06
CA ALA A 368 -5.08 -6.60 23.30
C ALA A 368 -6.12 -7.27 24.22
N VAL A 369 -7.31 -6.70 24.31
CA VAL A 369 -8.43 -7.20 25.12
C VAL A 369 -9.73 -7.14 24.33
N ALA A 370 -10.62 -8.11 24.56
CA ALA A 370 -11.92 -8.17 23.85
C ALA A 370 -12.82 -6.96 24.14
N GLY A 371 -12.68 -6.34 25.30
CA GLY A 371 -13.46 -5.15 25.68
C GLY A 371 -13.17 -3.88 24.87
N ASP A 372 -12.10 -3.84 24.11
CA ASP A 372 -11.77 -2.73 23.21
C ASP A 372 -12.58 -2.78 21.90
N ILE A 373 -13.19 -3.93 21.60
CA ILE A 373 -13.92 -4.14 20.34
C ILE A 373 -15.36 -3.63 20.48
N PRO A 374 -15.81 -2.74 19.57
CA PRO A 374 -17.20 -2.31 19.53
C PRO A 374 -18.16 -3.49 19.33
N GLU A 375 -19.34 -3.40 19.95
CA GLU A 375 -20.39 -4.43 19.87
C GLU A 375 -20.80 -4.75 18.40
N ALA A 376 -20.79 -3.73 17.52
CA ALA A 376 -21.06 -3.90 16.09
C ALA A 376 -20.08 -4.85 15.37
N LEU A 377 -18.93 -5.15 15.97
CA LEU A 377 -17.92 -6.09 15.49
C LEU A 377 -17.82 -7.34 16.38
N ALA A 378 -18.86 -7.65 17.13
CA ALA A 378 -18.94 -8.91 17.85
C ALA A 378 -18.87 -10.08 16.85
N GLY A 379 -17.91 -10.97 17.02
CA GLY A 379 -17.65 -12.08 16.10
C GLY A 379 -16.93 -13.25 16.77
N GLU A 380 -16.33 -14.12 15.98
CA GLU A 380 -15.57 -15.26 16.48
C GLU A 380 -14.29 -14.76 17.20
N LEU A 381 -14.14 -15.14 18.46
CA LEU A 381 -12.97 -14.80 19.25
C LEU A 381 -11.90 -15.89 19.11
N VAL A 382 -10.71 -15.50 18.70
CA VAL A 382 -9.53 -16.37 18.63
C VAL A 382 -8.48 -15.86 19.61
N THR A 383 -8.22 -16.63 20.65
CA THR A 383 -7.18 -16.26 21.63
C THR A 383 -5.80 -16.62 21.11
N VAL A 384 -4.95 -15.60 20.93
CA VAL A 384 -3.58 -15.76 20.43
C VAL A 384 -2.62 -15.85 21.61
N VAL A 385 -1.81 -16.90 21.61
CA VAL A 385 -0.75 -17.16 22.59
C VAL A 385 0.61 -17.18 21.90
N PRO A 386 1.74 -17.04 22.60
CA PRO A 386 3.05 -17.12 21.97
C PRO A 386 3.23 -18.39 21.12
N GLY A 387 3.48 -18.20 19.82
CA GLY A 387 3.69 -19.29 18.85
C GLY A 387 2.44 -20.04 18.38
N GLY A 388 1.22 -19.65 18.81
CA GLY A 388 0.00 -20.37 18.40
C GLY A 388 -1.29 -19.67 18.78
N ILE A 389 -2.38 -20.43 18.68
CA ILE A 389 -3.71 -20.04 19.15
C ILE A 389 -4.15 -21.02 20.24
N SER A 390 -4.85 -20.55 21.26
CA SER A 390 -5.49 -21.47 22.19
C SER A 390 -6.81 -21.95 21.59
N ALA A 391 -7.11 -23.26 21.77
CA ALA A 391 -8.43 -23.77 21.45
C ALA A 391 -9.51 -22.96 22.21
N PRO A 392 -10.67 -22.68 21.60
CA PRO A 392 -11.77 -22.05 22.33
C PRO A 392 -12.04 -22.92 23.59
N ALA A 393 -12.15 -22.25 24.73
CA ALA A 393 -12.62 -22.93 25.93
C ALA A 393 -14.03 -23.49 25.62
N LEU A 394 -14.16 -24.82 25.66
CA LEU A 394 -15.42 -25.54 25.47
C LEU A 394 -16.41 -25.14 26.57
#